data_517e7f6b9d0bc7bcfa6aae56a6c175b1
#
_entry.id   517e7f6b9d0bc7bcfa6aae56a6c175b1
#
_cell.length_a   1.000
_cell.length_b   1.000
_cell.length_c   1.000
_cell.angle_alpha   90.00
_cell.angle_beta   90.00
_cell.angle_gamma   90.00
#
_symmetry.space_group_name_H-M   'P 1'
#
loop_
_entity.id
_entity.type
_entity.pdbx_description
1 polymer ?
#
loop_
_entity_poly.entity_id
_entity_poly.type
_entity_poly.pdbx_seq_one_letter_code
_entity_poly.pdbx_strand_id
1 'polypeptide(L)'
;ATAPADLDAPTAAWVAAAEDWTCYVSSINASSQGNQIPVPDLCSRFERSIAGTVSATFSAEFYRDDEDAGDVAWDTLVRGTRGYFIVSRFKEGFTPGDDPMPIAGDSVEIWPVEITSRQAGPLTSNTVQTFTVQAAVNIVPSEDAVVAA
;
A
#
# COMPACT_ATOMS: atom_id res chain seq x y z
N ALA A 1 8.14 -11.40 3.54
CA ALA A 1 6.84 -12.05 3.82
C ALA A 1 6.51 -13.03 2.70
N THR A 2 5.91 -14.16 3.04
CA THR A 2 5.42 -15.14 2.06
C THR A 2 4.17 -14.54 1.38
N ALA A 3 4.05 -14.71 0.06
CA ALA A 3 2.86 -14.27 -0.66
C ALA A 3 1.60 -14.98 -0.13
N PRO A 4 0.45 -14.30 -0.03
CA PRO A 4 -0.81 -14.98 0.23
C PRO A 4 -1.14 -15.89 -0.96
N ALA A 5 -1.93 -16.93 -0.72
CA ALA A 5 -2.35 -17.84 -1.78
C ALA A 5 -3.25 -17.15 -2.81
N ASP A 6 -4.02 -16.17 -2.37
CA ASP A 6 -4.91 -15.33 -3.17
C ASP A 6 -4.83 -13.89 -2.65
N LEU A 7 -4.54 -12.94 -3.54
CA LEU A 7 -4.49 -11.50 -3.19
C LEU A 7 -5.89 -10.93 -2.96
N ASP A 8 -6.91 -11.48 -3.60
CA ASP A 8 -8.29 -11.00 -3.47
C ASP A 8 -9.00 -11.56 -2.23
N ALA A 9 -8.44 -12.62 -1.62
CA ALA A 9 -8.98 -13.26 -0.43
C ALA A 9 -7.85 -13.67 0.56
N PRO A 10 -7.11 -12.72 1.13
CA PRO A 10 -6.06 -13.02 2.10
C PRO A 10 -6.68 -13.60 3.37
N THR A 11 -6.02 -14.58 3.99
CA THR A 11 -6.50 -15.13 5.26
C THR A 11 -6.27 -14.15 6.42
N ALA A 12 -7.15 -14.15 7.41
CA ALA A 12 -7.01 -13.33 8.61
C ALA A 12 -5.67 -13.62 9.34
N ALA A 13 -5.22 -14.85 9.35
CA ALA A 13 -3.93 -15.24 9.93
C ALA A 13 -2.74 -14.61 9.19
N TRP A 14 -2.81 -14.47 7.87
CA TRP A 14 -1.76 -13.81 7.09
C TRP A 14 -1.75 -12.31 7.33
N VAL A 15 -2.91 -11.68 7.41
CA VAL A 15 -3.05 -10.26 7.76
C VAL A 15 -2.54 -9.98 9.16
N ALA A 16 -2.93 -10.79 10.15
CA ALA A 16 -2.50 -10.67 11.54
C ALA A 16 -0.98 -10.90 11.76
N ALA A 17 -0.30 -11.56 10.82
CA ALA A 17 1.15 -11.73 10.86
C ALA A 17 1.92 -10.52 10.30
N ALA A 18 1.24 -9.50 9.77
CA ALA A 18 1.86 -8.26 9.32
C ALA A 18 2.22 -7.37 10.51
N GLU A 19 3.25 -6.55 10.34
CA GLU A 19 3.57 -5.50 11.32
C GLU A 19 2.60 -4.32 11.14
N ASP A 20 2.06 -3.83 12.24
CA ASP A 20 1.18 -2.67 12.25
C ASP A 20 1.98 -1.38 12.35
N TRP A 21 1.93 -0.59 11.29
CA TRP A 21 2.57 0.72 11.21
C TRP A 21 1.56 1.88 11.17
N THR A 22 0.32 1.64 11.52
CA THR A 22 -0.77 2.62 11.45
C THR A 22 -0.43 3.92 12.20
N CYS A 23 0.22 3.82 13.36
CA CYS A 23 0.61 4.98 14.17
C CYS A 23 1.86 5.71 13.64
N TYR A 24 2.62 5.09 12.75
CA TYR A 24 3.86 5.66 12.22
C TYR A 24 3.73 6.24 10.81
N VAL A 25 2.59 6.02 10.15
CA VAL A 25 2.32 6.52 8.80
C VAL A 25 1.68 7.89 8.85
N SER A 26 2.29 8.88 8.18
CA SER A 26 1.71 10.21 8.04
C SER A 26 0.85 10.33 6.78
N SER A 27 1.26 9.68 5.69
CA SER A 27 0.48 9.67 4.45
C SER A 27 0.78 8.44 3.59
N ILE A 28 -0.21 7.98 2.84
CA ILE A 28 -0.08 6.93 1.83
C ILE A 28 -0.69 7.46 0.53
N ASN A 29 0.08 7.33 -0.54
CA ASN A 29 -0.39 7.57 -1.90
C ASN A 29 -0.20 6.28 -2.70
N ALA A 30 -1.30 5.58 -2.91
CA ALA A 30 -1.38 4.34 -3.65
C ALA A 30 -2.44 4.51 -4.74
N SER A 31 -2.06 4.33 -5.99
CA SER A 31 -2.97 4.49 -7.11
C SER A 31 -2.65 3.53 -8.24
N SER A 32 -3.68 3.02 -8.88
CA SER A 32 -3.58 2.29 -10.12
C SER A 32 -4.28 3.05 -11.24
N GLN A 33 -3.72 3.01 -12.43
CA GLN A 33 -4.29 3.66 -13.61
C GLN A 33 -4.24 2.73 -14.80
N GLY A 34 -5.41 2.52 -15.42
CA GLY A 34 -5.53 1.84 -16.70
C GLY A 34 -5.23 2.81 -17.85
N ASN A 35 -4.33 2.42 -18.74
CA ASN A 35 -4.14 3.13 -19.98
C ASN A 35 -5.26 2.78 -20.98
N GLN A 36 -5.69 3.76 -21.77
CA GLN A 36 -6.68 3.56 -22.83
C GLN A 36 -5.97 3.63 -24.18
N ILE A 37 -6.22 2.65 -25.02
CA ILE A 37 -5.71 2.61 -26.37
C ILE A 37 -6.83 3.06 -27.32
N PRO A 38 -6.68 4.22 -27.99
CA PRO A 38 -7.67 4.65 -28.95
C PRO A 38 -7.69 3.72 -30.18
N VAL A 39 -8.88 3.32 -30.57
CA VAL A 39 -9.09 2.53 -31.80
C VAL A 39 -9.78 3.43 -32.82
N PRO A 40 -9.01 4.03 -33.75
CA PRO A 40 -9.58 4.88 -34.78
C PRO A 40 -10.44 4.03 -35.73
N ASP A 41 -11.67 4.46 -35.96
CA ASP A 41 -12.60 3.86 -36.93
C ASP A 41 -13.01 4.95 -37.93
N LEU A 42 -12.63 4.75 -39.18
CA LEU A 42 -12.94 5.69 -40.24
C LEU A 42 -14.42 5.80 -40.58
N CYS A 43 -15.24 4.85 -40.13
CA CYS A 43 -16.65 4.78 -40.40
C CYS A 43 -17.55 5.28 -39.23
N SER A 44 -16.95 5.54 -38.07
CA SER A 44 -17.68 5.96 -36.87
C SER A 44 -17.34 7.42 -36.51
N ARG A 45 -18.38 8.19 -36.16
CA ARG A 45 -18.19 9.52 -35.53
C ARG A 45 -17.86 9.43 -34.06
N PHE A 46 -17.81 8.21 -33.49
CA PHE A 46 -17.52 7.94 -32.10
C PHE A 46 -16.14 7.33 -31.97
N GLU A 47 -15.27 7.97 -31.20
CA GLU A 47 -13.96 7.41 -30.87
C GLU A 47 -14.14 6.28 -29.85
N ARG A 48 -13.65 5.10 -30.21
CA ARG A 48 -13.62 3.94 -29.33
C ARG A 48 -12.26 3.85 -28.67
N SER A 49 -12.23 3.46 -27.41
CA SER A 49 -11.02 3.08 -26.72
C SER A 49 -11.16 1.67 -26.11
N ILE A 50 -10.08 0.95 -26.07
CA ILE A 50 -9.97 -0.32 -25.37
C ILE A 50 -9.05 -0.18 -24.18
N ALA A 51 -9.28 -0.99 -23.15
CA ALA A 51 -8.41 -1.03 -21.98
C ALA A 51 -7.02 -1.54 -22.40
N GLY A 52 -5.99 -0.79 -22.03
CA GLY A 52 -4.59 -1.13 -22.24
C GLY A 52 -3.94 -1.69 -20.99
N THR A 53 -2.68 -1.39 -20.82
CA THR A 53 -1.88 -1.80 -19.64
C THR A 53 -2.28 -1.00 -18.40
N VAL A 54 -2.24 -1.64 -17.24
CA VAL A 54 -2.40 -0.99 -15.94
C VAL A 54 -1.01 -0.63 -15.40
N SER A 55 -0.86 0.60 -14.93
CA SER A 55 0.32 1.04 -14.17
C SER A 55 -0.12 1.37 -12.74
N ALA A 56 0.68 0.98 -11.77
CA ALA A 56 0.42 1.24 -10.37
C ALA A 56 1.64 1.92 -9.72
N THR A 57 1.38 2.86 -8.83
CA THR A 57 2.40 3.57 -8.06
C THR A 57 2.07 3.50 -6.59
N PHE A 58 3.11 3.39 -5.76
CA PHE A 58 2.98 3.39 -4.32
C PHE A 58 4.05 4.28 -3.69
N SER A 59 3.63 5.17 -2.83
CA SER A 59 4.53 5.94 -1.96
C SER A 59 3.88 6.13 -0.59
N ALA A 60 4.70 6.15 0.44
CA ALA A 60 4.24 6.40 1.79
C ALA A 60 5.25 7.26 2.54
N GLU A 61 4.75 8.08 3.44
CA GLU A 61 5.54 8.89 4.35
C GLU A 61 5.33 8.39 5.77
N PHE A 62 6.42 8.18 6.47
CA PHE A 62 6.46 7.66 7.83
C PHE A 62 7.10 8.67 8.77
N TYR A 63 6.68 8.65 10.02
CA TYR A 63 7.41 9.28 11.12
C TYR A 63 8.61 8.42 11.49
N ARG A 64 9.71 9.07 11.82
CA ARG A 64 10.85 8.38 12.42
C ARG A 64 10.65 8.24 13.92
N ASP A 65 10.85 7.04 14.40
CA ASP A 65 10.82 6.77 15.83
C ASP A 65 12.25 6.88 16.38
N ASP A 66 12.40 7.62 17.49
CA ASP A 66 13.67 7.83 18.20
C ASP A 66 13.68 7.07 19.55
N GLU A 67 12.77 6.11 19.71
CA GLU A 67 12.73 5.29 20.92
C GLU A 67 13.79 4.18 20.93
N ASP A 68 14.15 3.69 22.12
CA ASP A 68 15.21 2.69 22.36
C ASP A 68 15.01 1.35 21.63
N ALA A 69 13.82 1.09 21.11
CA ALA A 69 13.48 -0.12 20.34
C ALA A 69 13.95 -0.10 18.88
N GLY A 70 14.49 1.03 18.41
CA GLY A 70 14.89 1.23 17.02
C GLY A 70 13.75 1.65 16.11
N ASP A 71 14.10 2.27 14.99
CA ASP A 71 13.17 2.75 13.95
C ASP A 71 12.82 1.57 13.02
N VAL A 72 11.89 0.71 13.46
CA VAL A 72 11.55 -0.55 12.76
C VAL A 72 11.15 -0.32 11.31
N ALA A 73 10.35 0.70 11.03
CA ALA A 73 9.93 1.01 9.67
C ALA A 73 11.12 1.46 8.81
N TRP A 74 12.00 2.30 9.36
CA TRP A 74 13.20 2.74 8.68
C TRP A 74 14.15 1.58 8.38
N ASP A 75 14.37 0.70 9.33
CA ASP A 75 15.30 -0.42 9.17
C ASP A 75 14.76 -1.52 8.25
N THR A 76 13.45 -1.70 8.21
CA THR A 76 12.80 -2.70 7.36
C THR A 76 12.65 -2.24 5.92
N LEU A 77 12.30 -0.96 5.67
CA LEU A 77 11.99 -0.42 4.35
C LEU A 77 13.24 0.03 3.58
N VAL A 78 14.20 -0.87 3.46
CA VAL A 78 15.44 -0.64 2.72
C VAL A 78 15.21 -0.86 1.21
N ARG A 79 15.96 -0.15 0.36
CA ARG A 79 15.93 -0.34 -1.09
C ARG A 79 16.15 -1.81 -1.47
N GLY A 80 15.26 -2.34 -2.31
CA GLY A 80 15.28 -3.74 -2.76
C GLY A 80 14.47 -4.69 -1.87
N THR A 81 13.95 -4.23 -0.73
CA THR A 81 13.03 -5.03 0.08
C THR A 81 11.72 -5.23 -0.67
N ARG A 82 11.26 -6.48 -0.69
CA ARG A 82 9.98 -6.88 -1.28
C ARG A 82 9.01 -7.28 -0.21
N GLY A 83 7.75 -6.88 -0.38
CA GLY A 83 6.71 -7.20 0.56
C GLY A 83 5.34 -6.76 0.08
N TYR A 84 4.42 -6.72 1.02
CA TYR A 84 3.05 -6.35 0.77
C TYR A 84 2.67 -5.25 1.76
N PHE A 85 2.14 -4.14 1.26
CA PHE A 85 1.43 -3.19 2.11
C PHE A 85 -0.04 -3.54 2.11
N ILE A 86 -0.60 -3.64 3.31
CA ILE A 86 -2.03 -3.85 3.55
C ILE A 86 -2.58 -2.51 4.02
N VAL A 87 -3.50 -1.94 3.27
CA VAL A 87 -4.12 -0.65 3.57
C VAL A 87 -5.60 -0.87 3.83
N SER A 88 -6.04 -0.60 5.05
CA SER A 88 -7.47 -0.59 5.40
C SER A 88 -7.94 0.86 5.44
N ARG A 89 -8.75 1.27 4.45
CA ARG A 89 -9.30 2.65 4.41
C ARG A 89 -10.56 2.78 5.22
N PHE A 90 -11.31 1.69 5.34
CA PHE A 90 -12.60 1.67 5.99
C PHE A 90 -12.69 0.45 6.89
N LYS A 91 -12.39 0.62 8.17
CA LYS A 91 -12.70 -0.40 9.16
C LYS A 91 -14.04 -0.01 9.81
N GLU A 92 -15.08 -0.80 9.54
CA GLU A 92 -16.33 -0.65 10.26
C GLU A 92 -16.14 -1.00 11.74
N GLY A 93 -16.66 -0.13 12.61
CA GLY A 93 -16.67 -0.41 14.05
C GLY A 93 -15.38 -0.13 14.79
N PHE A 94 -14.47 0.68 14.23
CA PHE A 94 -13.28 1.11 14.99
C PHE A 94 -13.71 1.86 16.26
N THR A 95 -13.43 1.25 17.40
CA THR A 95 -13.57 1.87 18.72
C THR A 95 -12.17 2.16 19.25
N PRO A 96 -11.89 3.33 19.80
CA PRO A 96 -10.59 3.61 20.39
C PRO A 96 -10.23 2.56 21.44
N GLY A 97 -9.11 1.85 21.24
CA GLY A 97 -8.67 0.75 22.09
C GLY A 97 -8.92 -0.66 21.52
N ASP A 98 -9.64 -0.77 20.40
CA ASP A 98 -9.72 -2.03 19.66
C ASP A 98 -8.44 -2.27 18.84
N ASP A 99 -8.19 -3.52 18.50
CA ASP A 99 -7.11 -3.90 17.60
C ASP A 99 -7.30 -3.24 16.23
N PRO A 100 -6.37 -2.43 15.74
CA PRO A 100 -6.46 -1.78 14.43
C PRO A 100 -6.34 -2.75 13.26
N MET A 101 -5.93 -4.00 13.51
CA MET A 101 -5.73 -5.00 12.46
C MET A 101 -7.06 -5.41 11.81
N PRO A 102 -7.10 -5.55 10.47
CA PRO A 102 -8.28 -6.07 9.78
C PRO A 102 -8.61 -7.50 10.19
N ILE A 103 -9.91 -7.77 10.36
CA ILE A 103 -10.45 -9.09 10.70
C ILE A 103 -11.18 -9.70 9.50
N ALA A 104 -11.59 -10.96 9.64
CA ALA A 104 -12.37 -11.64 8.61
C ALA A 104 -13.66 -10.87 8.26
N GLY A 105 -13.85 -10.62 6.96
CA GLY A 105 -14.94 -9.82 6.40
C GLY A 105 -14.59 -8.35 6.13
N ASP A 106 -13.48 -7.83 6.65
CA ASP A 106 -13.05 -6.47 6.36
C ASP A 106 -12.52 -6.36 4.91
N SER A 107 -12.77 -5.21 4.29
CA SER A 107 -12.18 -4.87 2.99
C SER A 107 -10.82 -4.21 3.17
N VAL A 108 -9.84 -4.68 2.42
CA VAL A 108 -8.46 -4.19 2.45
C VAL A 108 -7.90 -4.02 1.04
N GLU A 109 -6.95 -3.12 0.89
CA GLU A 109 -6.13 -3.03 -0.32
C GLU A 109 -4.81 -3.75 -0.07
N ILE A 110 -4.37 -4.56 -1.03
CA ILE A 110 -3.09 -5.26 -0.96
C ILE A 110 -2.20 -4.80 -2.10
N TRP A 111 -1.09 -4.19 -1.74
CA TRP A 111 -0.11 -3.62 -2.66
C TRP A 111 1.19 -4.42 -2.61
N PRO A 112 1.43 -5.30 -3.59
CA PRO A 112 2.72 -5.98 -3.73
C PRO A 112 3.77 -5.00 -4.22
N VAL A 113 4.78 -4.76 -3.42
CA VAL A 113 5.76 -3.69 -3.64
C VAL A 113 7.20 -4.16 -3.55
N GLU A 114 8.07 -3.45 -4.26
CA GLU A 114 9.51 -3.49 -4.09
C GLU A 114 10.00 -2.07 -3.83
N ILE A 115 10.67 -1.86 -2.70
CA ILE A 115 11.17 -0.54 -2.31
C ILE A 115 12.25 -0.08 -3.28
N THR A 116 12.00 1.02 -3.97
CA THR A 116 12.93 1.61 -4.94
C THR A 116 13.81 2.67 -4.31
N SER A 117 13.25 3.47 -3.41
CA SER A 117 13.99 4.51 -2.71
C SER A 117 13.43 4.75 -1.32
N ARG A 118 14.31 5.15 -0.42
CA ARG A 118 14.02 5.65 0.91
C ARG A 118 14.74 6.97 1.08
N GLN A 119 14.02 8.01 1.44
CA GLN A 119 14.55 9.36 1.53
C GLN A 119 14.16 9.98 2.86
N ALA A 120 15.14 10.39 3.66
CA ALA A 120 14.89 11.15 4.88
C ALA A 120 14.32 12.52 4.54
N GLY A 121 13.34 12.96 5.31
CA GLY A 121 12.77 14.30 5.22
C GLY A 121 13.74 15.37 5.72
N PRO A 122 13.41 16.66 5.49
CA PRO A 122 14.22 17.77 5.93
C PRO A 122 14.25 17.87 7.47
N LEU A 123 15.42 18.18 8.00
CA LEU A 123 15.58 18.51 9.42
C LEU A 123 15.17 19.97 9.66
N THR A 124 14.05 20.16 10.32
CA THR A 124 13.57 21.48 10.74
C THR A 124 13.32 21.49 12.24
N SER A 125 13.58 22.63 12.90
CA SER A 125 13.35 22.76 14.34
C SER A 125 11.84 22.68 14.64
N ASN A 126 11.48 21.98 15.73
CA ASN A 126 10.11 21.79 16.20
C ASN A 126 9.19 21.00 15.25
N THR A 127 9.73 20.17 14.38
CA THR A 127 8.96 19.25 13.55
C THR A 127 9.41 17.82 13.80
N VAL A 128 8.45 16.89 13.74
CA VAL A 128 8.76 15.46 13.80
C VAL A 128 9.53 15.07 12.54
N GLN A 129 10.58 14.30 12.71
CA GLN A 129 11.34 13.80 11.59
C GLN A 129 10.53 12.76 10.81
N THR A 130 10.50 12.90 9.50
CA THR A 130 9.80 11.95 8.60
C THR A 130 10.76 11.35 7.58
N PHE A 131 10.33 10.30 6.93
CA PHE A 131 10.98 9.77 5.72
C PHE A 131 9.95 9.30 4.73
N THR A 132 10.29 9.43 3.46
CA THR A 132 9.42 9.00 2.36
C THR A 132 9.99 7.74 1.72
N VAL A 133 9.11 6.79 1.46
CA VAL A 133 9.40 5.55 0.75
C VAL A 133 8.68 5.59 -0.59
N GLN A 134 9.40 5.27 -1.66
CA GLN A 134 8.82 5.01 -2.96
C GLN A 134 9.00 3.54 -3.32
N ALA A 135 7.98 2.95 -3.89
CA ALA A 135 7.99 1.55 -4.25
C ALA A 135 7.46 1.32 -5.66
N ALA A 136 8.07 0.37 -6.34
CA ALA A 136 7.56 -0.17 -7.59
C ALA A 136 6.52 -1.25 -7.28
N VAL A 137 5.41 -1.22 -7.98
CA VAL A 137 4.36 -2.24 -7.91
C VAL A 137 4.56 -3.20 -9.08
N ASN A 138 4.95 -4.43 -8.79
CA ASN A 138 5.37 -5.40 -9.80
C ASN A 138 4.25 -6.37 -10.21
N ILE A 139 3.17 -6.43 -9.44
CA ILE A 139 2.00 -7.27 -9.68
C ILE A 139 0.78 -6.39 -9.52
N VAL A 140 -0.28 -6.67 -10.24
CA VAL A 140 -1.55 -5.92 -10.13
C VAL A 140 -2.01 -5.95 -8.66
N PRO A 141 -2.20 -4.79 -8.02
CA PRO A 141 -2.68 -4.74 -6.65
C PRO A 141 -4.14 -5.19 -6.58
N SER A 142 -4.55 -5.75 -5.46
CA SER A 142 -5.95 -5.97 -5.14
C SER A 142 -6.46 -4.78 -4.32
N GLU A 143 -7.43 -4.05 -4.87
CA GLU A 143 -7.96 -2.82 -4.26
C GLU A 143 -9.22 -3.07 -3.44
N ASP A 144 -9.85 -4.24 -3.60
CA ASP A 144 -11.09 -4.64 -2.94
C ASP A 144 -11.00 -6.06 -2.37
N ALA A 145 -9.84 -6.44 -1.84
CA ALA A 145 -9.67 -7.74 -1.20
C ALA A 145 -10.53 -7.86 0.06
N VAL A 146 -11.15 -9.02 0.25
CA VAL A 146 -11.92 -9.32 1.46
C VAL A 146 -11.15 -10.34 2.30
N VAL A 147 -10.89 -9.98 3.57
CA VAL A 147 -10.18 -10.87 4.48
C VAL A 147 -11.00 -12.13 4.74
N ALA A 148 -10.46 -13.28 4.34
CA ALA A 148 -11.07 -14.58 4.57
C ALA A 148 -10.87 -15.06 6.02
N ALA A 149 -11.77 -15.93 6.46
CA ALA A 149 -11.70 -16.51 7.80
C ALA A 149 -10.50 -17.46 7.99
#